data_662dba67c9d90752b8a13cdb22f02002
#
_entry.id   662dba67c9d90752b8a13cdb22f02002
#
_cell.length_a   1.000
_cell.length_b   1.000
_cell.length_c   1.000
_cell.angle_alpha   90.00
_cell.angle_beta   90.00
_cell.angle_gamma   90.00
#
_symmetry.space_group_name_H-M   'P 1'
#
loop_
_entity.id
_entity.type
_entity.pdbx_description
1 polymer ?
#
loop_
_entity_poly.entity_id
_entity_poly.type
_entity_poly.pdbx_seq_one_letter_code
_entity_poly.pdbx_strand_id
1 'polypeptide(L)'
;MTSSPRDVPESGDLLVTVRWHERAAVVTVAGEIDLVTAPELDEIVTGVVDERPEALVVDLRQVTFLSSAGLQVLAAAHQRLGERGLRVVSTSHVTTRPLTSTGLDTWIGLFTTVDEALASGTEA
;
A
#
# COMPACT_ATOMS: atom_id res chain seq x y z
N MET A 1 15.16 14.47 10.66
CA MET A 1 14.41 14.84 10.69
C MET A 1 13.50 14.77 10.84
N THR A 2 13.41 14.96 10.95
CA THR A 2 12.44 14.95 11.35
C THR A 2 11.45 14.82 10.77
N SER A 3 10.90 14.12 11.06
CA SER A 3 9.69 13.91 10.50
C SER A 3 9.02 15.17 10.36
N SER A 4 8.38 15.29 9.29
CA SER A 4 7.59 16.44 9.07
C SER A 4 6.59 16.59 10.18
N PRO A 5 6.39 17.75 10.66
CA PRO A 5 5.32 17.96 11.63
C PRO A 5 3.96 17.72 11.04
N ARG A 6 3.86 17.60 9.73
CA ARG A 6 2.58 17.34 9.15
C ARG A 6 2.32 15.88 9.12
N ASP A 7 1.70 15.39 10.13
CA ASP A 7 1.29 14.01 10.15
C ASP A 7 -0.07 13.81 9.54
N VAL A 8 -0.77 14.90 9.27
CA VAL A 8 -2.11 14.83 8.72
C VAL A 8 -2.06 15.48 7.35
N PRO A 9 -2.47 14.78 6.30
CA PRO A 9 -2.45 15.39 4.97
C PRO A 9 -3.46 16.51 4.90
N GLU A 10 -3.10 17.52 4.14
CA GLU A 10 -4.05 18.57 3.87
C GLU A 10 -5.08 18.07 2.89
N SER A 11 -6.13 18.86 2.73
CA SER A 11 -7.19 18.48 1.83
C SER A 11 -6.62 18.21 0.46
N GLY A 12 -6.90 17.02 -0.07
CA GLY A 12 -6.44 16.65 -1.40
C GLY A 12 -5.02 16.13 -1.44
N ASP A 13 -4.32 16.19 -0.33
CA ASP A 13 -2.96 15.69 -0.29
C ASP A 13 -2.91 14.25 0.17
N LEU A 14 -1.80 13.62 -0.13
CA LEU A 14 -1.57 12.25 0.28
C LEU A 14 -0.36 12.22 1.20
N LEU A 15 -0.47 11.52 2.31
CA LEU A 15 0.66 11.31 3.20
C LEU A 15 1.10 9.86 3.08
N VAL A 16 2.35 9.67 2.70
CA VAL A 16 2.90 8.32 2.52
C VAL A 16 4.17 8.22 3.32
N THR A 17 4.25 7.20 4.17
CA THR A 17 5.46 6.93 4.93
C THR A 17 5.92 5.52 4.66
N VAL A 18 7.23 5.32 4.69
CA VAL A 18 7.83 4.01 4.44
C VAL A 18 8.64 3.63 5.65
N ARG A 19 8.40 2.43 6.17
CA ARG A 19 9.18 1.90 7.27
C ARG A 19 9.65 0.51 6.92
N TRP A 20 10.83 0.17 7.39
CA TRP A 20 11.39 -1.13 7.14
C TRP A 20 11.42 -1.95 8.42
N HIS A 21 10.94 -3.18 8.32
CA HIS A 21 11.05 -4.18 9.36
C HIS A 21 11.97 -5.24 8.81
N GLU A 22 13.25 -5.13 9.16
CA GLU A 22 14.23 -6.03 8.59
C GLU A 22 14.21 -5.88 7.08
N ARG A 23 13.83 -6.88 6.34
CA ARG A 23 13.83 -6.80 4.88
C ARG A 23 12.44 -6.60 4.30
N ALA A 24 11.47 -6.38 5.14
CA ALA A 24 10.11 -6.12 4.69
C ALA A 24 9.84 -4.62 4.79
N ALA A 25 9.16 -4.09 3.78
CA ALA A 25 8.80 -2.68 3.76
C ALA A 25 7.32 -2.52 4.04
N VAL A 26 6.98 -1.51 4.84
CA VAL A 26 5.59 -1.16 5.12
C VAL A 26 5.39 0.27 4.64
N VAL A 27 4.51 0.43 3.66
CA VAL A 27 4.15 1.73 3.11
C VAL A 27 2.78 2.08 3.67
N THR A 28 2.73 3.10 4.52
CA THR A 28 1.49 3.54 5.15
C THR A 28 0.98 4.75 4.39
N VAL A 29 -0.29 4.70 3.97
CA VAL A 29 -0.88 5.74 3.15
C VAL A 29 -2.06 6.32 3.89
N ALA A 30 -2.16 7.65 3.91
CA ALA A 30 -3.29 8.34 4.51
C ALA A 30 -3.80 9.38 3.52
N GLY A 31 -5.12 9.48 3.40
CA GLY A 31 -5.74 10.47 2.54
C GLY A 31 -6.47 9.82 1.38
N GLU A 32 -6.63 10.56 0.32
CA GLU A 32 -7.37 10.09 -0.85
C GLU A 32 -6.41 9.68 -1.94
N ILE A 33 -6.59 8.47 -2.46
CA ILE A 33 -5.81 8.01 -3.60
C ILE A 33 -6.69 8.16 -4.83
N ASP A 34 -6.47 9.23 -5.56
CA ASP A 34 -7.26 9.54 -6.76
C ASP A 34 -6.32 9.76 -7.93
N LEU A 35 -6.87 10.24 -9.03
CA LEU A 35 -6.09 10.41 -10.25
C LEU A 35 -4.93 11.38 -10.05
N VAL A 36 -5.11 12.37 -9.19
CA VAL A 36 -4.08 13.38 -8.95
C VAL A 36 -2.98 12.86 -8.02
N THR A 37 -3.36 12.10 -6.98
CA THR A 37 -2.40 11.66 -5.98
C THR A 37 -1.77 10.32 -6.30
N ALA A 38 -2.40 9.51 -7.15
CA ALA A 38 -1.86 8.19 -7.46
C ALA A 38 -0.43 8.24 -8.00
N PRO A 39 -0.05 9.21 -8.85
CA PRO A 39 1.35 9.24 -9.31
C PRO A 39 2.36 9.39 -8.19
N GLU A 40 2.02 10.13 -7.16
CA GLU A 40 2.91 10.29 -6.02
C GLU A 40 3.09 8.95 -5.29
N LEU A 41 2.00 8.24 -5.08
CA LEU A 41 2.08 6.92 -4.47
C LEU A 41 2.87 5.95 -5.35
N ASP A 42 2.63 6.01 -6.65
CA ASP A 42 3.32 5.13 -7.58
C ASP A 42 4.83 5.34 -7.52
N GLU A 43 5.26 6.58 -7.44
CA GLU A 43 6.68 6.89 -7.38
C GLU A 43 7.32 6.30 -6.14
N ILE A 44 6.65 6.43 -5.00
CA ILE A 44 7.18 5.92 -3.75
C ILE A 44 7.20 4.39 -3.75
N VAL A 45 6.10 3.78 -4.19
CA VAL A 45 6.02 2.33 -4.22
C VAL A 45 7.04 1.74 -5.18
N THR A 46 7.21 2.38 -6.34
CA THR A 46 8.20 1.91 -7.30
C THR A 46 9.60 1.96 -6.71
N GLY A 47 9.92 3.03 -5.98
CA GLY A 47 11.23 3.12 -5.33
C GLY A 47 11.45 2.01 -4.33
N VAL A 48 10.41 1.65 -3.57
CA VAL A 48 10.54 0.57 -2.61
C VAL A 48 10.70 -0.76 -3.31
N VAL A 49 9.93 -0.99 -4.37
CA VAL A 49 10.04 -2.25 -5.12
C VAL A 49 11.43 -2.41 -5.71
N ASP A 50 12.02 -1.30 -6.14
CA ASP A 50 13.37 -1.35 -6.73
C ASP A 50 14.42 -1.79 -5.71
N GLU A 51 14.16 -1.65 -4.42
CA GLU A 51 15.08 -2.10 -3.39
C GLU A 51 14.90 -3.59 -3.08
N ARG A 52 13.98 -4.25 -3.75
CA ARG A 52 13.79 -5.70 -3.68
C ARG A 52 13.49 -6.18 -2.26
N PRO A 53 12.43 -5.66 -1.65
CA PRO A 53 12.07 -6.12 -0.33
C PRO A 53 11.63 -7.58 -0.37
N GLU A 54 11.80 -8.27 0.74
CA GLU A 54 11.27 -9.62 0.85
C GLU A 54 9.75 -9.62 0.93
N ALA A 55 9.18 -8.53 1.42
CA ALA A 55 7.75 -8.37 1.47
C ALA A 55 7.44 -6.89 1.38
N LEU A 56 6.38 -6.57 0.69
CA LEU A 56 5.89 -5.20 0.62
C LEU A 56 4.46 -5.19 1.13
N VAL A 57 4.23 -4.44 2.19
CA VAL A 57 2.91 -4.27 2.80
C VAL A 57 2.48 -2.83 2.55
N VAL A 58 1.32 -2.66 1.96
CA VAL A 58 0.72 -1.34 1.79
C VAL A 58 -0.45 -1.24 2.75
N ASP A 59 -0.35 -0.32 3.70
CA ASP A 59 -1.36 -0.15 4.74
C ASP A 59 -2.30 0.96 4.34
N LEU A 60 -3.54 0.58 4.04
CA LEU A 60 -4.56 1.51 3.56
C LEU A 60 -5.59 1.85 4.64
N ARG A 61 -5.31 1.56 5.91
CA ARG A 61 -6.31 1.78 6.95
C ARG A 61 -6.69 3.24 7.12
N GLN A 62 -5.81 4.16 6.72
CA GLN A 62 -6.09 5.58 6.84
C GLN A 62 -6.45 6.21 5.51
N VAL A 63 -6.70 5.41 4.50
CA VAL A 63 -7.12 5.90 3.19
C VAL A 63 -8.62 6.13 3.21
N THR A 64 -9.05 7.30 2.73
CA THR A 64 -10.46 7.67 2.74
C THR A 64 -11.11 7.57 1.38
N PHE A 65 -10.35 7.30 0.33
CA PHE A 65 -10.88 7.12 -1.01
C PHE A 65 -9.84 6.38 -1.85
N LEU A 66 -10.28 5.37 -2.59
CA LEU A 66 -9.37 4.58 -3.42
C LEU A 66 -9.97 4.47 -4.82
N SER A 67 -9.35 5.15 -5.77
CA SER A 67 -9.83 5.18 -7.14
C SER A 67 -9.21 4.06 -7.97
N SER A 68 -9.68 3.93 -9.21
CA SER A 68 -9.08 2.96 -10.12
C SER A 68 -7.61 3.27 -10.39
N ALA A 69 -7.23 4.55 -10.35
CA ALA A 69 -5.82 4.90 -10.53
C ALA A 69 -4.98 4.32 -9.40
N GLY A 70 -5.50 4.34 -8.17
CA GLY A 70 -4.81 3.72 -7.05
C GLY A 70 -4.73 2.22 -7.19
N LEU A 71 -5.80 1.61 -7.68
CA LEU A 71 -5.78 0.16 -7.89
C LEU A 71 -4.72 -0.23 -8.92
N GLN A 72 -4.53 0.61 -9.94
CA GLN A 72 -3.50 0.33 -10.92
C GLN A 72 -2.10 0.38 -10.32
N VAL A 73 -1.88 1.29 -9.39
CA VAL A 73 -0.59 1.36 -8.69
C VAL A 73 -0.34 0.06 -7.95
N LEU A 74 -1.35 -0.44 -7.26
CA LEU A 74 -1.21 -1.68 -6.49
C LEU A 74 -0.99 -2.87 -7.42
N ALA A 75 -1.74 -2.93 -8.51
CA ALA A 75 -1.59 -4.03 -9.46
C ALA A 75 -0.20 -4.04 -10.09
N ALA A 76 0.31 -2.86 -10.45
CA ALA A 76 1.65 -2.78 -11.04
C ALA A 76 2.71 -3.21 -10.05
N ALA A 77 2.56 -2.81 -8.80
CA ALA A 77 3.51 -3.21 -7.76
C ALA A 77 3.50 -4.73 -7.58
N HIS A 78 2.30 -5.30 -7.58
CA HIS A 78 2.19 -6.76 -7.45
C HIS A 78 2.92 -7.48 -8.58
N GLN A 79 2.75 -7.00 -9.80
CA GLN A 79 3.40 -7.63 -10.94
C GLN A 79 4.91 -7.53 -10.84
N ARG A 80 5.42 -6.41 -10.37
CA ARG A 80 6.86 -6.23 -10.27
C ARG A 80 7.48 -7.04 -9.14
N LEU A 81 6.71 -7.30 -8.08
CA LEU A 81 7.19 -8.11 -6.98
C LEU A 81 7.23 -9.59 -7.34
N GLY A 82 6.42 -9.99 -8.31
CA GLY A 82 6.41 -11.38 -8.73
C GLY A 82 5.90 -12.30 -7.64
N GLU A 83 6.62 -13.36 -7.38
CA GLU A 83 6.17 -14.38 -6.43
C GLU A 83 6.07 -13.85 -5.01
N ARG A 84 6.82 -12.80 -4.68
CA ARG A 84 6.70 -12.23 -3.36
C ARG A 84 5.33 -11.67 -3.10
N GLY A 85 4.75 -11.09 -4.15
CA GLY A 85 3.40 -10.58 -4.06
C GLY A 85 3.28 -9.34 -3.20
N LEU A 86 2.17 -8.67 -3.37
CA LEU A 86 1.85 -7.48 -2.60
C LEU A 86 0.90 -7.87 -1.49
N ARG A 87 1.07 -7.29 -0.30
CA ARG A 87 0.17 -7.49 0.81
C ARG A 87 -0.44 -6.16 1.17
N VAL A 88 -1.75 -6.14 1.33
CA VAL A 88 -2.49 -4.91 1.57
C VAL A 88 -3.27 -5.05 2.87
N VAL A 89 -3.21 -4.02 3.70
CA VAL A 89 -3.97 -3.97 4.94
C VAL A 89 -5.14 -3.04 4.73
N SER A 90 -6.34 -3.55 4.94
CA SER A 90 -7.57 -2.80 4.71
C SER A 90 -8.58 -3.20 5.75
N THR A 91 -9.22 -2.21 6.39
CA THR A 91 -10.21 -2.47 7.43
C THR A 91 -11.52 -1.78 7.18
N SER A 92 -11.65 -1.00 6.10
CA SER A 92 -12.89 -0.29 5.84
C SER A 92 -13.40 -0.63 4.45
N HIS A 93 -14.70 -0.40 4.26
CA HIS A 93 -15.32 -0.62 2.96
C HIS A 93 -14.73 0.25 1.88
N VAL A 94 -14.25 1.42 2.26
CA VAL A 94 -13.72 2.38 1.29
C VAL A 94 -12.60 1.76 0.47
N THR A 95 -11.74 0.98 1.10
CA THR A 95 -10.63 0.37 0.41
C THR A 95 -10.89 -1.10 0.09
N THR A 96 -11.63 -1.81 0.94
CA THR A 96 -11.88 -3.23 0.70
C THR A 96 -12.77 -3.43 -0.52
N ARG A 97 -13.81 -2.61 -0.68
CA ARG A 97 -14.75 -2.83 -1.76
C ARG A 97 -14.13 -2.70 -3.14
N PRO A 98 -13.36 -1.64 -3.43
CA PRO A 98 -12.70 -1.59 -4.75
C PRO A 98 -11.77 -2.76 -4.99
N LEU A 99 -11.10 -3.24 -3.94
CA LEU A 99 -10.19 -4.36 -4.09
C LEU A 99 -10.93 -5.63 -4.43
N THR A 100 -12.07 -5.87 -3.77
CA THR A 100 -12.81 -7.12 -4.01
C THR A 100 -13.65 -7.05 -5.26
N SER A 101 -14.26 -5.89 -5.56
CA SER A 101 -15.15 -5.80 -6.71
C SER A 101 -14.40 -5.88 -8.03
N THR A 102 -13.11 -5.53 -8.03
CA THR A 102 -12.29 -5.64 -9.23
C THR A 102 -11.58 -6.99 -9.32
N GLY A 103 -11.68 -7.81 -8.28
CA GLY A 103 -10.99 -9.09 -8.26
C GLY A 103 -9.52 -8.98 -7.90
N LEU A 104 -9.04 -7.78 -7.58
CA LEU A 104 -7.63 -7.62 -7.28
C LEU A 104 -7.23 -8.41 -6.03
N ASP A 105 -8.18 -8.60 -5.11
CA ASP A 105 -7.91 -9.36 -3.89
C ASP A 105 -7.62 -10.82 -4.16
N THR A 106 -7.88 -11.32 -5.36
CA THR A 106 -7.49 -12.69 -5.70
C THR A 106 -6.03 -12.80 -6.06
N TRP A 107 -5.38 -11.67 -6.30
CA TRP A 107 -3.97 -11.65 -6.69
C TRP A 107 -3.06 -11.21 -5.54
N ILE A 108 -3.53 -10.29 -4.71
CA ILE A 108 -2.75 -9.75 -3.62
C ILE A 108 -3.23 -10.36 -2.31
N GLY A 109 -2.38 -10.33 -1.29
CA GLY A 109 -2.79 -10.74 0.05
C GLY A 109 -3.56 -9.60 0.71
N LEU A 110 -4.72 -9.90 1.26
CA LEU A 110 -5.54 -8.89 1.93
C LEU A 110 -5.63 -9.23 3.40
N PHE A 111 -5.24 -8.29 4.25
CA PHE A 111 -5.12 -8.51 5.69
C PHE A 111 -5.78 -7.37 6.44
N THR A 112 -6.03 -7.58 7.72
CA THR A 112 -6.63 -6.54 8.56
C THR A 112 -5.63 -5.88 9.49
N THR A 113 -4.45 -6.44 9.66
CA THR A 113 -3.40 -5.81 10.46
C THR A 113 -2.07 -5.92 9.74
N VAL A 114 -1.18 -4.98 10.07
CA VAL A 114 0.16 -5.01 9.51
C VAL A 114 0.91 -6.25 10.01
N ASP A 115 0.71 -6.62 11.27
CA ASP A 115 1.40 -7.79 11.80
C ASP A 115 1.03 -9.05 11.05
N GLU A 116 -0.25 -9.22 10.71
CA GLU A 116 -0.66 -10.37 9.94
C GLU A 116 -0.04 -10.37 8.56
N ALA A 117 -0.01 -9.19 7.93
CA ALA A 117 0.56 -9.08 6.61
C ALA A 117 2.04 -9.42 6.62
N LEU A 118 2.76 -8.96 7.64
CA LEU A 118 4.18 -9.26 7.75
C LEU A 118 4.42 -10.73 8.03
N ALA A 119 3.60 -11.32 8.91
CA ALA A 119 3.78 -12.70 9.29
C ALA A 119 3.55 -13.65 8.13
N SER A 120 2.63 -13.32 7.21
CA SER A 120 2.32 -14.24 6.13
C SER A 120 3.53 -14.45 5.22
N GLY A 121 4.47 -13.53 5.19
CA GLY A 121 5.64 -13.66 4.34
C GLY A 121 6.71 -14.55 4.90
N THR A 122 6.61 -14.94 6.16
CA THR A 122 7.62 -15.79 6.76
C THR A 122 7.32 -17.26 6.57
N GLU A 123 6.16 -17.56 6.04
CA GLU A 123 5.84 -18.95 5.81
C GLU A 123 6.54 -19.46 4.61
N ALA A 124 7.18 -20.52 4.76
CA ALA A 124 7.98 -21.06 3.68
C ALA A 124 7.12 -21.65 2.62
#